data_b8db7a396a9ac72f3bbb669c59bf33f8
#
_entry.id   b8db7a396a9ac72f3bbb669c59bf33f8
#
_cell.length_a   1.000
_cell.length_b   1.000
_cell.length_c   1.000
_cell.angle_alpha   90.00
_cell.angle_beta   90.00
_cell.angle_gamma   90.00
#
_symmetry.space_group_name_H-M   'P 1'
#
loop_
_entity.id
_entity.type
_entity.pdbx_description
1 polymer ?
#
loop_
_entity_poly.entity_id
_entity_poly.type
_entity_poly.pdbx_seq_one_letter_code
_entity_poly.pdbx_strand_id
1 'polypeptide(L)'
;MKLTGIHIKNFKAIHEMKIDNIENALILVGQNNTGKTTILEAIRAAFGDYRISSEDFDGDCANIEMDVSLEFSIEDLKWLHQNGVVSQYKRYETWLEDFCKKLPSFSLNEEATGGVLQFTFIAHRDGWVRYQDKEHKNNSCIPQVFPKIYYLDAERDLNQLQGDLLMLQEDELLKRMRADTCMFNQAKKCGHCFSCIGLIEKKTPAELDAFETAKLLDYKLYQLNLDEFARKVNRNCAPRQGRVV
;
A
#
# COMPACT_ATOMS: atom_id res chain seq x y z
N MET A 1 -11.09 -1.56 4.07
CA MET A 1 -10.36 -2.64 4.78
C MET A 1 -9.46 -2.04 5.84
N LYS A 2 -9.36 -2.69 7.00
CA LYS A 2 -8.68 -2.15 8.16
C LYS A 2 -7.97 -3.27 8.92
N LEU A 3 -6.70 -3.08 9.28
CA LEU A 3 -5.98 -3.96 10.19
C LEU A 3 -6.50 -3.70 11.62
N THR A 4 -7.05 -4.71 12.28
CA THR A 4 -7.59 -4.60 13.64
C THR A 4 -6.69 -5.24 14.68
N GLY A 5 -5.82 -6.16 14.27
CA GLY A 5 -4.85 -6.78 15.17
C GLY A 5 -3.78 -7.55 14.42
N ILE A 6 -2.62 -7.67 15.05
CA ILE A 6 -1.52 -8.50 14.59
C ILE A 6 -0.77 -9.10 15.79
N HIS A 7 -0.45 -10.40 15.70
CA HIS A 7 0.37 -11.11 16.66
C HIS A 7 1.61 -11.65 15.93
N ILE A 8 2.78 -11.17 16.28
CA ILE A 8 4.04 -11.43 15.59
C ILE A 8 4.89 -12.35 16.45
N LYS A 9 5.46 -13.40 15.86
CA LYS A 9 6.39 -14.33 16.51
C LYS A 9 7.63 -14.56 15.66
N ASN A 10 8.78 -14.57 16.32
CA ASN A 10 10.08 -14.94 15.76
C ASN A 10 10.54 -14.08 14.57
N PHE A 11 10.20 -12.79 14.58
CA PHE A 11 10.57 -11.87 13.51
C PHE A 11 11.62 -10.85 13.98
N LYS A 12 12.84 -10.93 13.44
CA LYS A 12 13.99 -10.08 13.81
C LYS A 12 14.21 -10.11 15.34
N ALA A 13 14.15 -8.94 15.98
CA ALA A 13 14.26 -8.80 17.43
C ALA A 13 12.95 -9.04 18.20
N ILE A 14 11.86 -9.34 17.48
CA ILE A 14 10.55 -9.62 18.10
C ILE A 14 10.43 -11.13 18.31
N HIS A 15 10.64 -11.56 19.55
CA HIS A 15 10.37 -12.95 19.93
C HIS A 15 8.87 -13.23 19.91
N GLU A 16 8.09 -12.41 20.61
CA GLU A 16 6.63 -12.44 20.59
C GLU A 16 6.06 -11.05 20.90
N MET A 17 5.11 -10.58 20.10
CA MET A 17 4.43 -9.31 20.30
C MET A 17 3.01 -9.37 19.78
N LYS A 18 2.07 -8.89 20.59
CA LYS A 18 0.66 -8.81 20.22
C LYS A 18 0.18 -7.36 20.25
N ILE A 19 -0.49 -6.93 19.19
CA ILE A 19 -1.11 -5.61 19.05
C ILE A 19 -2.57 -5.87 18.67
N ASP A 20 -3.49 -5.54 19.56
CA ASP A 20 -4.93 -5.70 19.36
C ASP A 20 -5.61 -4.34 19.35
N ASN A 21 -6.87 -4.33 18.93
CA ASN A 21 -7.76 -3.15 18.97
C ASN A 21 -7.20 -1.95 18.20
N ILE A 22 -6.61 -2.20 17.04
CA ILE A 22 -6.21 -1.11 16.13
C ILE A 22 -7.49 -0.52 15.55
N GLU A 23 -7.80 0.72 15.91
CA GLU A 23 -9.00 1.41 15.40
C GLU A 23 -8.68 2.13 14.08
N ASN A 24 -8.40 3.45 14.11
CA ASN A 24 -8.18 4.26 12.91
C ASN A 24 -6.71 4.49 12.59
N ALA A 25 -5.83 4.33 13.58
CA ALA A 25 -4.39 4.50 13.44
C ALA A 25 -3.62 3.66 14.47
N LEU A 26 -2.45 3.19 14.08
CA LEU A 26 -1.44 2.62 14.97
C LEU A 26 -0.29 3.62 15.09
N ILE A 27 -0.08 4.20 16.27
CA ILE A 27 0.99 5.14 16.54
C ILE A 27 2.05 4.46 17.41
N LEU A 28 3.25 4.27 16.84
CA LEU A 28 4.39 3.66 17.51
C LEU A 28 5.33 4.75 18.04
N VAL A 29 5.46 4.86 19.36
CA VAL A 29 6.32 5.85 20.02
C VAL A 29 7.41 5.14 20.81
N GLY A 30 8.62 5.68 20.78
CA GLY A 30 9.76 5.12 21.53
C GLY A 30 11.08 5.66 21.03
N GLN A 31 12.16 5.36 21.76
CA GLN A 31 13.52 5.72 21.38
C GLN A 31 13.93 5.06 20.05
N ASN A 32 14.99 5.56 19.43
CA ASN A 32 15.56 4.90 18.26
C ASN A 32 16.03 3.49 18.63
N ASN A 33 15.94 2.58 17.68
CA ASN A 33 16.32 1.17 17.85
C ASN A 33 15.44 0.32 18.79
N THR A 34 14.21 0.74 19.08
CA THR A 34 13.25 -0.01 19.92
C THR A 34 12.32 -0.95 19.13
N GLY A 35 12.61 -1.24 17.85
CA GLY A 35 11.82 -2.18 17.07
C GLY A 35 10.59 -1.57 16.37
N LYS A 36 10.38 -0.24 16.36
CA LYS A 36 9.24 0.39 15.67
C LYS A 36 9.19 0.05 14.18
N THR A 37 10.32 0.19 13.49
CA THR A 37 10.45 -0.17 12.07
C THR A 37 10.22 -1.67 11.85
N THR A 38 10.70 -2.50 12.77
CA THR A 38 10.50 -3.96 12.72
C THR A 38 9.02 -4.34 12.74
N ILE A 39 8.19 -3.64 13.53
CA ILE A 39 6.73 -3.85 13.53
C ILE A 39 6.12 -3.50 12.17
N LEU A 40 6.53 -2.37 11.56
CA LEU A 40 6.05 -1.98 10.23
C LEU A 40 6.48 -2.97 9.15
N GLU A 41 7.73 -3.46 9.21
CA GLU A 41 8.24 -4.48 8.30
C GLU A 41 7.51 -5.82 8.49
N ALA A 42 7.16 -6.20 9.72
CA ALA A 42 6.35 -7.39 9.98
C ALA A 42 4.95 -7.26 9.35
N ILE A 43 4.30 -6.10 9.49
CA ILE A 43 3.01 -5.84 8.83
C ILE A 43 3.18 -5.96 7.31
N ARG A 44 4.20 -5.33 6.73
CA ARG A 44 4.48 -5.42 5.28
C ARG A 44 4.73 -6.87 4.84
N ALA A 45 5.46 -7.65 5.64
CA ALA A 45 5.73 -9.06 5.35
C ALA A 45 4.45 -9.89 5.34
N ALA A 46 3.57 -9.71 6.33
CA ALA A 46 2.29 -10.41 6.40
C ALA A 46 1.38 -10.14 5.19
N PHE A 47 1.52 -8.98 4.56
CA PHE A 47 0.77 -8.61 3.34
C PHE A 47 1.55 -8.80 2.04
N GLY A 48 2.74 -9.41 2.07
CA GLY A 48 3.53 -9.73 0.89
C GLY A 48 4.29 -8.54 0.28
N ASP A 49 4.36 -7.40 0.96
CA ASP A 49 5.09 -6.19 0.53
C ASP A 49 6.54 -6.12 1.08
N TYR A 50 6.98 -7.14 1.82
CA TYR A 50 8.33 -7.26 2.33
C TYR A 50 8.84 -8.69 2.08
N ARG A 51 10.03 -8.81 1.48
CA ARG A 51 10.65 -10.10 1.21
C ARG A 51 11.46 -10.56 2.42
N ILE A 52 11.01 -11.63 3.04
CA ILE A 52 11.72 -12.24 4.17
C ILE A 52 13.03 -12.86 3.71
N SER A 53 14.08 -12.64 4.48
CA SER A 53 15.42 -13.21 4.34
C SER A 53 15.77 -14.09 5.55
N SER A 54 16.88 -14.81 5.46
CA SER A 54 17.38 -15.63 6.61
C SER A 54 17.73 -14.81 7.85
N GLU A 55 18.03 -13.52 7.68
CA GLU A 55 18.39 -12.60 8.77
C GLU A 55 17.15 -12.08 9.55
N ASP A 56 15.96 -12.29 8.99
CA ASP A 56 14.72 -11.83 9.62
C ASP A 56 14.16 -12.81 10.66
N PHE A 57 14.79 -13.99 10.83
CA PHE A 57 14.38 -14.99 11.80
C PHE A 57 15.04 -14.73 13.16
N ASP A 58 14.25 -14.77 14.24
CA ASP A 58 14.77 -14.68 15.60
C ASP A 58 15.57 -15.95 15.95
N GLY A 59 16.86 -15.80 16.20
CA GLY A 59 17.77 -16.89 16.52
C GLY A 59 17.69 -18.06 15.53
N ASP A 60 17.57 -19.29 16.06
CA ASP A 60 17.49 -20.52 15.28
C ASP A 60 16.04 -20.97 14.97
N CYS A 61 15.06 -20.10 15.15
CA CYS A 61 13.67 -20.42 14.88
C CYS A 61 13.48 -20.84 13.41
N ALA A 62 12.72 -21.91 13.20
CA ALA A 62 12.44 -22.42 11.86
C ALA A 62 11.37 -21.58 11.12
N ASN A 63 10.43 -21.01 11.89
CA ASN A 63 9.28 -20.28 11.35
C ASN A 63 9.18 -18.88 11.95
N ILE A 64 8.79 -17.94 11.09
CA ILE A 64 8.15 -16.68 11.48
C ILE A 64 6.65 -16.91 11.37
N GLU A 65 5.89 -16.52 12.39
CA GLU A 65 4.43 -16.64 12.40
C GLU A 65 3.79 -15.30 12.72
N MET A 66 2.76 -14.94 11.97
CA MET A 66 2.01 -13.69 12.20
C MET A 66 0.52 -13.97 12.06
N ASP A 67 -0.22 -13.88 13.18
CA ASP A 67 -1.68 -13.94 13.17
C ASP A 67 -2.22 -12.55 12.89
N VAL A 68 -3.07 -12.42 11.88
CA VAL A 68 -3.56 -11.14 11.38
C VAL A 68 -5.08 -11.12 11.39
N SER A 69 -5.66 -10.03 11.84
CA SER A 69 -7.10 -9.75 11.79
C SER A 69 -7.38 -8.53 10.92
N LEU A 70 -8.19 -8.72 9.88
CA LEU A 70 -8.63 -7.68 8.94
C LEU A 70 -10.13 -7.49 9.01
N GLU A 71 -10.57 -6.26 9.18
CA GLU A 71 -11.97 -5.87 9.09
C GLU A 71 -12.29 -5.35 7.68
N PHE A 72 -13.42 -5.78 7.16
CA PHE A 72 -13.98 -5.37 5.87
C PHE A 72 -15.29 -4.65 6.07
N SER A 73 -15.44 -3.48 5.49
CA SER A 73 -16.72 -2.78 5.38
C SER A 73 -17.56 -3.34 4.23
N ILE A 74 -18.82 -2.94 4.14
CA ILE A 74 -19.69 -3.31 3.01
C ILE A 74 -19.15 -2.74 1.67
N GLU A 75 -18.54 -1.55 1.72
CA GLU A 75 -17.92 -0.92 0.56
C GLU A 75 -16.74 -1.73 0.06
N ASP A 76 -15.91 -2.26 0.98
CA ASP A 76 -14.80 -3.13 0.63
C ASP A 76 -15.26 -4.42 -0.05
N LEU A 77 -16.30 -5.07 0.50
CA LEU A 77 -16.87 -6.29 -0.08
C LEU A 77 -17.48 -6.03 -1.46
N LYS A 78 -18.19 -4.92 -1.63
CA LYS A 78 -18.73 -4.51 -2.94
C LYS A 78 -17.62 -4.23 -3.94
N TRP A 79 -16.54 -3.60 -3.51
CA TRP A 79 -15.37 -3.34 -4.37
C TRP A 79 -14.71 -4.65 -4.81
N LEU A 80 -14.51 -5.61 -3.90
CA LEU A 80 -13.97 -6.93 -4.22
C LEU A 80 -14.85 -7.67 -5.24
N HIS A 81 -16.18 -7.62 -5.07
CA HIS A 81 -17.12 -8.20 -6.01
C HIS A 81 -17.03 -7.55 -7.40
N GLN A 82 -17.03 -6.21 -7.47
CA GLN A 82 -16.98 -5.47 -8.74
C GLN A 82 -15.70 -5.75 -9.52
N ASN A 83 -14.58 -5.98 -8.80
CA ASN A 83 -13.29 -6.32 -9.41
C ASN A 83 -13.09 -7.82 -9.62
N GLY A 84 -14.09 -8.66 -9.32
CA GLY A 84 -14.02 -10.10 -9.53
C GLY A 84 -12.95 -10.80 -8.69
N VAL A 85 -12.63 -10.26 -7.52
CA VAL A 85 -11.61 -10.82 -6.62
C VAL A 85 -12.14 -12.12 -6.02
N VAL A 86 -11.30 -13.17 -5.96
CA VAL A 86 -11.61 -14.54 -5.54
C VAL A 86 -12.52 -15.27 -6.53
N SER A 87 -13.55 -14.59 -7.07
CA SER A 87 -14.53 -15.20 -7.99
C SER A 87 -15.24 -14.13 -8.81
N GLN A 88 -15.73 -14.52 -10.00
CA GLN A 88 -16.52 -13.66 -10.87
C GLN A 88 -17.98 -14.11 -10.90
N TYR A 89 -18.87 -13.33 -10.32
CA TYR A 89 -20.32 -13.54 -10.36
C TYR A 89 -21.04 -12.23 -10.68
N LYS A 90 -22.15 -12.31 -11.40
CA LYS A 90 -22.96 -11.11 -11.70
C LYS A 90 -23.72 -10.60 -10.47
N ARG A 91 -24.15 -11.51 -9.59
CA ARG A 91 -24.95 -11.19 -8.39
C ARG A 91 -24.03 -11.17 -7.16
N TYR A 92 -24.17 -10.13 -6.36
CA TYR A 92 -23.38 -9.93 -5.16
C TYR A 92 -23.61 -11.05 -4.13
N GLU A 93 -24.86 -11.47 -3.93
CA GLU A 93 -25.22 -12.50 -2.95
C GLU A 93 -24.55 -13.84 -3.29
N THR A 94 -24.58 -14.24 -4.57
CA THR A 94 -23.93 -15.47 -5.03
C THR A 94 -22.41 -15.40 -4.89
N TRP A 95 -21.83 -14.21 -5.17
CA TRP A 95 -20.42 -13.97 -4.96
C TRP A 95 -20.06 -14.07 -3.48
N LEU A 96 -20.83 -13.45 -2.59
CA LEU A 96 -20.58 -13.43 -1.15
C LEU A 96 -20.63 -14.84 -0.55
N GLU A 97 -21.60 -15.67 -0.97
CA GLU A 97 -21.68 -17.07 -0.55
C GLU A 97 -20.44 -17.88 -0.97
N ASP A 98 -19.96 -17.70 -2.21
CA ASP A 98 -18.76 -18.37 -2.72
C ASP A 98 -17.49 -17.82 -2.05
N PHE A 99 -17.44 -16.51 -1.81
CA PHE A 99 -16.38 -15.85 -1.07
C PHE A 99 -16.21 -16.43 0.34
N CYS A 100 -17.29 -16.56 1.10
CA CYS A 100 -17.28 -17.17 2.43
C CYS A 100 -16.88 -18.66 2.40
N LYS A 101 -17.25 -19.40 1.36
CA LYS A 101 -16.84 -20.81 1.19
C LYS A 101 -15.35 -20.94 0.89
N LYS A 102 -14.78 -20.03 0.08
CA LYS A 102 -13.36 -20.01 -0.28
C LYS A 102 -12.47 -19.43 0.79
N LEU A 103 -13.02 -18.61 1.66
CA LEU A 103 -12.33 -17.98 2.80
C LEU A 103 -13.03 -18.39 4.11
N PRO A 104 -12.86 -19.63 4.60
CA PRO A 104 -13.54 -20.13 5.80
C PRO A 104 -13.15 -19.37 7.07
N SER A 105 -12.05 -18.63 7.04
CA SER A 105 -11.62 -17.73 8.12
C SER A 105 -12.31 -16.36 8.09
N PHE A 106 -13.13 -16.10 7.08
CA PHE A 106 -13.93 -14.88 7.01
C PHE A 106 -15.25 -15.09 7.74
N SER A 107 -15.54 -14.21 8.67
CA SER A 107 -16.78 -14.21 9.45
C SER A 107 -17.56 -12.92 9.17
N LEU A 108 -18.78 -13.05 8.60
CA LEU A 108 -19.68 -11.92 8.45
C LEU A 108 -20.17 -11.45 9.83
N ASN A 109 -20.39 -10.13 9.97
CA ASN A 109 -21.09 -9.58 11.12
C ASN A 109 -22.61 -9.92 11.04
N GLU A 110 -23.33 -9.77 12.16
CA GLU A 110 -24.74 -10.14 12.27
C GLU A 110 -25.63 -9.41 11.26
N GLU A 111 -25.27 -8.19 10.87
CA GLU A 111 -26.02 -7.35 9.93
C GLU A 111 -25.62 -7.60 8.46
N ALA A 112 -24.64 -8.47 8.20
CA ALA A 112 -24.03 -8.70 6.87
C ALA A 112 -23.54 -7.41 6.17
N THR A 113 -23.21 -6.37 6.96
CA THR A 113 -22.70 -5.08 6.50
C THR A 113 -21.18 -5.03 6.44
N GLY A 114 -20.51 -6.13 6.79
CA GLY A 114 -19.07 -6.27 6.80
C GLY A 114 -18.67 -7.60 7.41
N GLY A 115 -17.39 -7.76 7.71
CA GLY A 115 -16.89 -8.97 8.35
C GLY A 115 -15.44 -8.89 8.72
N VAL A 116 -14.93 -9.95 9.35
CA VAL A 116 -13.53 -10.05 9.80
C VAL A 116 -12.89 -11.29 9.17
N LEU A 117 -11.75 -11.10 8.54
CA LEU A 117 -10.87 -12.17 8.07
C LEU A 117 -9.74 -12.36 9.07
N GLN A 118 -9.57 -13.58 9.57
CA GLN A 118 -8.43 -13.95 10.40
C GLN A 118 -7.58 -14.98 9.67
N PHE A 119 -6.27 -14.77 9.64
CA PHE A 119 -5.36 -15.71 9.01
C PHE A 119 -3.99 -15.70 9.70
N THR A 120 -3.22 -16.76 9.50
CA THR A 120 -1.84 -16.86 9.95
C THR A 120 -0.91 -16.85 8.74
N PHE A 121 -0.03 -15.86 8.68
CA PHE A 121 1.11 -15.84 7.78
C PHE A 121 2.23 -16.65 8.39
N ILE A 122 2.81 -17.57 7.62
CA ILE A 122 3.97 -18.37 8.04
C ILE A 122 5.03 -18.27 6.96
N ALA A 123 6.23 -17.86 7.38
CA ALA A 123 7.43 -17.96 6.57
C ALA A 123 8.39 -18.95 7.19
N HIS A 124 8.88 -19.89 6.39
CA HIS A 124 9.85 -20.89 6.82
C HIS A 124 11.25 -20.50 6.35
N ARG A 125 12.26 -20.86 7.11
CA ARG A 125 13.67 -20.53 6.82
C ARG A 125 14.15 -21.10 5.48
N ASP A 126 13.54 -22.17 4.99
CA ASP A 126 13.80 -22.75 3.65
C ASP A 126 13.20 -21.93 2.51
N GLY A 127 12.58 -20.78 2.80
CA GLY A 127 12.11 -19.79 1.81
C GLY A 127 10.67 -19.97 1.32
N TRP A 128 9.90 -20.93 1.85
CA TRP A 128 8.48 -20.99 1.50
C TRP A 128 7.61 -20.12 2.44
N VAL A 129 6.53 -19.60 1.87
CA VAL A 129 5.53 -18.77 2.55
C VAL A 129 4.16 -19.40 2.41
N ARG A 130 3.36 -19.35 3.47
CA ARG A 130 1.97 -19.85 3.50
C ARG A 130 1.05 -18.86 4.19
N TYR A 131 -0.18 -18.82 3.72
CA TYR A 131 -1.29 -18.13 4.37
C TYR A 131 -2.30 -19.17 4.84
N GLN A 132 -2.35 -19.40 6.15
CA GLN A 132 -3.22 -20.41 6.73
C GLN A 132 -4.54 -19.81 7.18
N ASP A 133 -5.61 -20.53 6.89
CA ASP A 133 -6.93 -20.24 7.43
C ASP A 133 -7.11 -20.87 8.84
N LYS A 134 -8.28 -20.69 9.43
CA LYS A 134 -8.62 -21.24 10.76
C LYS A 134 -8.57 -22.78 10.84
N GLU A 135 -8.55 -23.47 9.70
CA GLU A 135 -8.37 -24.92 9.63
C GLU A 135 -6.88 -25.30 9.47
N HIS A 136 -5.97 -24.36 9.59
CA HIS A 136 -4.52 -24.50 9.38
C HIS A 136 -4.15 -24.98 7.97
N LYS A 137 -5.03 -24.80 6.99
CA LYS A 137 -4.77 -25.11 5.59
C LYS A 137 -4.24 -23.90 4.86
N ASN A 138 -3.28 -24.13 3.95
CA ASN A 138 -2.81 -23.06 3.08
C ASN A 138 -3.94 -22.63 2.11
N ASN A 139 -4.29 -21.36 2.15
CA ASN A 139 -5.38 -20.80 1.37
C ASN A 139 -4.87 -19.69 0.43
N SER A 140 -4.81 -19.99 -0.86
CA SER A 140 -4.35 -19.07 -1.90
C SER A 140 -5.32 -17.92 -2.21
N CYS A 141 -6.52 -17.93 -1.66
CA CYS A 141 -7.47 -16.83 -1.80
C CYS A 141 -7.19 -15.69 -0.82
N ILE A 142 -6.52 -15.97 0.31
CA ILE A 142 -6.20 -14.96 1.34
C ILE A 142 -5.38 -13.79 0.75
N PRO A 143 -4.25 -14.01 0.05
CA PRO A 143 -3.48 -12.88 -0.48
C PRO A 143 -4.19 -12.11 -1.60
N GLN A 144 -5.23 -12.68 -2.22
CA GLN A 144 -5.99 -11.97 -3.27
C GLN A 144 -6.84 -10.82 -2.72
N VAL A 145 -7.19 -10.87 -1.44
CA VAL A 145 -8.04 -9.85 -0.79
C VAL A 145 -7.25 -8.80 -0.01
N PHE A 146 -5.93 -8.82 -0.11
CA PHE A 146 -5.10 -7.87 0.63
C PHE A 146 -5.28 -6.43 0.14
N PRO A 147 -5.30 -5.47 1.06
CA PRO A 147 -5.20 -4.07 0.69
C PRO A 147 -3.82 -3.77 0.09
N LYS A 148 -3.77 -2.81 -0.80
CA LYS A 148 -2.49 -2.29 -1.28
C LYS A 148 -1.78 -1.56 -0.14
N ILE A 149 -0.54 -1.95 0.13
CA ILE A 149 0.29 -1.31 1.15
C ILE A 149 1.07 -0.16 0.49
N TYR A 150 1.06 1.01 1.14
CA TYR A 150 1.89 2.14 0.77
C TYR A 150 2.86 2.41 1.91
N TYR A 151 4.10 2.04 1.71
CA TYR A 151 5.16 2.31 2.67
C TYR A 151 5.85 3.63 2.32
N LEU A 152 5.85 4.54 3.28
CA LEU A 152 6.49 5.83 3.14
C LEU A 152 7.70 5.89 4.08
N ASP A 153 8.91 5.91 3.53
CA ASP A 153 10.15 5.97 4.31
C ASP A 153 10.35 7.36 4.95
N ALA A 154 11.06 7.39 6.08
CA ALA A 154 11.40 8.62 6.77
C ALA A 154 12.50 9.44 6.06
N GLU A 155 13.43 8.75 5.38
CA GLU A 155 14.46 9.37 4.55
C GLU A 155 13.98 9.45 3.10
N ARG A 156 13.48 10.61 2.70
CA ARG A 156 13.00 10.83 1.34
C ARG A 156 13.79 11.88 0.64
N ASP A 157 14.20 11.58 -0.59
CA ASP A 157 14.52 12.61 -1.56
C ASP A 157 13.21 13.07 -2.28
N LEU A 158 13.30 14.17 -3.00
CA LEU A 158 12.15 14.71 -3.73
C LEU A 158 11.65 13.80 -4.86
N ASN A 159 12.51 12.94 -5.42
CA ASN A 159 12.14 12.01 -6.47
C ASN A 159 11.30 10.86 -5.88
N GLN A 160 11.68 10.37 -4.68
CA GLN A 160 10.89 9.37 -3.95
C GLN A 160 9.54 9.95 -3.54
N LEU A 161 9.50 11.17 -2.99
CA LEU A 161 8.26 11.84 -2.63
C LEU A 161 7.31 12.02 -3.82
N GLN A 162 7.84 12.38 -4.97
CA GLN A 162 7.06 12.49 -6.20
C GLN A 162 6.52 11.13 -6.65
N GLY A 163 7.34 10.07 -6.58
CA GLY A 163 6.92 8.69 -6.84
C GLY A 163 5.81 8.23 -5.89
N ASP A 164 5.96 8.52 -4.60
CA ASP A 164 4.98 8.16 -3.56
C ASP A 164 3.65 8.89 -3.75
N LEU A 165 3.67 10.19 -4.05
CA LEU A 165 2.47 10.97 -4.35
C LEU A 165 1.75 10.44 -5.60
N LEU A 166 2.49 10.03 -6.62
CA LEU A 166 1.93 9.41 -7.81
C LEU A 166 1.34 8.02 -7.53
N MET A 167 1.91 7.27 -6.58
CA MET A 167 1.35 5.97 -6.15
C MET A 167 0.04 6.10 -5.39
N LEU A 168 -0.21 7.22 -4.73
CA LEU A 168 -1.46 7.48 -4.00
C LEU A 168 -2.63 7.86 -4.91
N GLN A 169 -2.37 8.10 -6.19
CA GLN A 169 -3.42 8.40 -7.18
C GLN A 169 -3.98 7.09 -7.78
N GLU A 170 -5.19 7.18 -8.34
CA GLU A 170 -5.84 6.04 -8.98
C GLU A 170 -4.97 5.44 -10.10
N ASP A 171 -4.86 4.12 -10.14
CA ASP A 171 -3.99 3.38 -11.08
C ASP A 171 -4.27 3.71 -12.56
N GLU A 172 -5.52 4.03 -12.92
CA GLU A 172 -5.91 4.43 -14.27
C GLU A 172 -5.37 5.82 -14.65
N LEU A 173 -5.37 6.77 -13.71
CA LEU A 173 -4.80 8.10 -13.96
C LEU A 173 -3.28 7.99 -14.14
N LEU A 174 -2.61 7.18 -13.30
CA LEU A 174 -1.18 6.92 -13.41
C LEU A 174 -0.79 6.23 -14.72
N LYS A 175 -1.57 5.26 -15.17
CA LYS A 175 -1.37 4.60 -16.47
C LYS A 175 -1.47 5.61 -17.62
N ARG A 176 -2.45 6.50 -17.57
CA ARG A 176 -2.61 7.57 -18.57
C ARG A 176 -1.47 8.58 -18.55
N MET A 177 -0.99 8.97 -17.37
CA MET A 177 0.14 9.88 -17.23
C MET A 177 1.45 9.27 -17.73
N ARG A 178 1.70 7.99 -17.43
CA ARG A 178 2.91 7.25 -17.84
C ARG A 178 2.90 6.85 -19.32
N ALA A 179 1.72 6.84 -19.93
CA ALA A 179 1.60 6.37 -21.32
C ALA A 179 2.22 7.32 -22.36
N ASP A 180 2.74 8.48 -21.97
CA ASP A 180 3.36 9.48 -22.88
C ASP A 180 2.53 9.74 -24.16
N THR A 181 1.21 9.57 -24.08
CA THR A 181 0.33 9.68 -25.24
C THR A 181 -0.21 11.10 -25.37
N CYS A 182 -0.28 11.57 -26.59
CA CYS A 182 -0.84 12.88 -26.90
C CYS A 182 -2.33 12.94 -26.52
N MET A 183 -2.77 13.98 -25.81
CA MET A 183 -4.16 14.19 -25.41
C MET A 183 -5.14 14.22 -26.59
N PHE A 184 -4.68 14.71 -27.74
CA PHE A 184 -5.50 14.87 -28.96
C PHE A 184 -5.32 13.70 -29.93
N ASN A 185 -4.22 12.95 -29.84
CA ASN A 185 -3.94 11.81 -30.70
C ASN A 185 -3.22 10.71 -29.91
N GLN A 186 -3.98 9.78 -29.38
CA GLN A 186 -3.49 8.68 -28.54
C GLN A 186 -2.47 7.76 -29.25
N ALA A 187 -2.40 7.80 -30.59
CA ALA A 187 -1.41 7.05 -31.37
C ALA A 187 -0.01 7.70 -31.38
N LYS A 188 0.12 8.95 -30.92
CA LYS A 188 1.40 9.66 -30.88
C LYS A 188 1.97 9.74 -29.47
N LYS A 189 3.27 9.49 -29.33
CA LYS A 189 3.99 9.83 -28.10
C LYS A 189 4.03 11.34 -27.92
N CYS A 190 3.70 11.80 -26.73
CA CYS A 190 3.74 13.20 -26.35
C CYS A 190 4.88 13.42 -25.35
N GLY A 191 6.00 13.94 -25.82
CA GLY A 191 6.91 14.68 -24.94
C GLY A 191 6.31 16.05 -24.65
N HIS A 192 6.47 16.61 -23.45
CA HIS A 192 5.96 17.91 -22.94
C HIS A 192 5.54 18.92 -24.04
N CYS A 193 4.37 18.68 -24.65
CA CYS A 193 3.93 19.36 -25.85
C CYS A 193 3.35 20.72 -25.49
N PHE A 194 4.07 21.80 -25.77
CA PHE A 194 3.63 23.18 -25.54
C PHE A 194 2.26 23.49 -26.14
N SER A 195 1.90 22.92 -27.29
CA SER A 195 0.61 23.13 -27.90
C SER A 195 -0.56 22.60 -27.07
N CYS A 196 -0.42 21.42 -26.48
CA CYS A 196 -1.43 20.83 -25.62
C CYS A 196 -1.55 21.60 -24.30
N ILE A 197 -0.43 21.92 -23.69
CA ILE A 197 -0.39 22.68 -22.43
C ILE A 197 -0.97 24.07 -22.62
N GLY A 198 -0.63 24.77 -23.68
CA GLY A 198 -1.17 26.11 -23.98
C GLY A 198 -2.69 26.13 -24.21
N LEU A 199 -3.31 25.01 -24.57
CA LEU A 199 -4.76 24.88 -24.66
C LEU A 199 -5.38 24.61 -23.28
N ILE A 200 -4.75 23.79 -22.47
CA ILE A 200 -5.20 23.47 -21.10
C ILE A 200 -5.10 24.72 -20.21
N GLU A 201 -4.01 25.48 -20.30
CA GLU A 201 -3.81 26.69 -19.50
C GLU A 201 -4.85 27.81 -19.77
N LYS A 202 -5.56 27.75 -20.89
CA LYS A 202 -6.65 28.68 -21.19
C LYS A 202 -7.98 28.31 -20.55
N LYS A 203 -8.10 27.07 -20.00
CA LYS A 203 -9.31 26.60 -19.32
C LYS A 203 -9.35 27.13 -17.89
N THR A 204 -10.54 27.39 -17.40
CA THR A 204 -10.74 27.67 -15.98
C THR A 204 -10.57 26.39 -15.16
N PRO A 205 -10.24 26.47 -13.84
CA PRO A 205 -10.11 25.26 -12.99
C PRO A 205 -11.35 24.36 -12.97
N ALA A 206 -12.54 24.92 -13.18
CA ALA A 206 -13.80 24.17 -13.22
C ALA A 206 -14.00 23.39 -14.54
N GLU A 207 -13.32 23.79 -15.61
CA GLU A 207 -13.40 23.18 -16.94
C GLU A 207 -12.32 22.11 -17.16
N LEU A 208 -11.35 21.98 -16.25
CA LEU A 208 -10.29 21.00 -16.32
C LEU A 208 -10.83 19.64 -15.85
N ASP A 209 -10.62 18.62 -16.67
CA ASP A 209 -10.78 17.25 -16.18
C ASP A 209 -9.56 16.78 -15.37
N ALA A 210 -9.68 15.62 -14.69
CA ALA A 210 -8.62 15.09 -13.84
C ALA A 210 -7.33 14.79 -14.63
N PHE A 211 -7.44 14.35 -15.89
CA PHE A 211 -6.30 14.07 -16.76
C PHE A 211 -5.59 15.34 -17.20
N GLU A 212 -6.33 16.36 -17.60
CA GLU A 212 -5.80 17.68 -17.97
C GLU A 212 -5.11 18.35 -16.79
N THR A 213 -5.71 18.26 -15.59
CA THR A 213 -5.12 18.77 -14.35
C THR A 213 -3.80 18.06 -14.03
N ALA A 214 -3.75 16.73 -14.16
CA ALA A 214 -2.53 15.96 -13.95
C ALA A 214 -1.43 16.31 -14.95
N LYS A 215 -1.77 16.49 -16.24
CA LYS A 215 -0.81 16.91 -17.28
C LYS A 215 -0.30 18.33 -17.03
N LEU A 216 -1.15 19.24 -16.58
CA LEU A 216 -0.74 20.60 -16.23
C LEU A 216 0.20 20.60 -15.02
N LEU A 217 -0.09 19.79 -14.00
CA LEU A 217 0.77 19.63 -12.83
C LEU A 217 2.13 19.07 -13.21
N ASP A 218 2.17 17.99 -14.00
CA ASP A 218 3.42 17.37 -14.49
C ASP A 218 4.27 18.40 -15.25
N TYR A 219 3.65 19.17 -16.15
CA TYR A 219 4.34 20.22 -16.87
C TYR A 219 4.86 21.34 -15.97
N LYS A 220 4.09 21.77 -14.97
CA LYS A 220 4.53 22.81 -14.02
C LYS A 220 5.66 22.30 -13.13
N LEU A 221 5.63 21.05 -12.70
CA LEU A 221 6.72 20.41 -11.96
C LEU A 221 8.00 20.33 -12.81
N TYR A 222 7.87 19.98 -14.08
CA TYR A 222 8.99 19.97 -15.03
C TYR A 222 9.59 21.39 -15.23
N GLN A 223 8.72 22.43 -15.38
CA GLN A 223 9.16 23.83 -15.53
C GLN A 223 9.86 24.37 -14.28
N LEU A 224 9.45 23.96 -13.07
CA LEU A 224 10.03 24.44 -11.83
C LEU A 224 11.48 23.97 -11.63
N ASN A 225 12.02 23.15 -12.52
CA ASN A 225 13.36 22.60 -12.41
C ASN A 225 13.59 22.02 -11.01
N LEU A 226 12.96 20.87 -10.76
CA LEU A 226 12.94 20.21 -9.43
C LEU A 226 14.33 20.07 -8.80
N ASP A 227 15.39 19.93 -9.62
CA ASP A 227 16.77 19.90 -9.15
C ASP A 227 17.19 21.22 -8.47
N GLU A 228 16.72 22.36 -8.97
CA GLU A 228 17.01 23.66 -8.35
C GLU A 228 16.21 23.86 -7.06
N PHE A 229 14.97 23.40 -7.06
CA PHE A 229 14.14 23.40 -5.86
C PHE A 229 14.69 22.43 -4.81
N ALA A 230 15.08 21.22 -5.19
CA ALA A 230 15.72 20.25 -4.31
C ALA A 230 17.00 20.79 -3.69
N ARG A 231 17.88 21.45 -4.48
CA ARG A 231 19.08 22.10 -3.94
C ARG A 231 18.76 23.22 -2.95
N LYS A 232 17.71 24.00 -3.20
CA LYS A 232 17.28 25.07 -2.28
C LYS A 232 16.71 24.48 -0.98
N VAL A 233 15.89 23.46 -1.06
CA VAL A 233 15.32 22.78 0.12
C VAL A 233 16.42 22.12 0.94
N ASN A 234 17.33 21.39 0.32
CA ASN A 234 18.43 20.74 1.02
C ASN A 234 19.39 21.74 1.70
N ARG A 235 19.63 22.93 1.11
CA ARG A 235 20.40 23.98 1.76
C ARG A 235 19.72 24.52 3.02
N ASN A 236 18.41 24.58 3.04
CA ASN A 236 17.63 25.09 4.17
C ASN A 236 17.41 24.04 5.27
N CYS A 237 17.48 22.76 4.92
CA CYS A 237 17.33 21.63 5.85
C CYS A 237 18.66 21.05 6.34
N ALA A 238 19.80 21.49 5.80
CA ALA A 238 21.10 21.07 6.31
C ALA A 238 21.27 21.52 7.78
N PRO A 239 21.62 20.61 8.71
CA PRO A 239 21.87 21.01 10.10
C PRO A 239 22.97 22.04 10.11
N ARG A 240 22.73 23.20 10.74
CA ARG A 240 23.75 24.21 11.00
C ARG A 240 24.87 23.53 11.78
N GLN A 241 25.97 23.24 11.14
CA GLN A 241 27.18 22.80 11.84
C GLN A 241 27.51 23.91 12.83
N GLY A 242 27.27 23.63 14.11
CA GLY A 242 27.66 24.51 15.18
C GLY A 242 29.20 24.70 15.12
N ARG A 243 29.66 25.94 14.96
CA ARG A 243 31.04 26.29 15.24
C ARG A 243 31.29 25.94 16.70
N VAL A 244 32.09 24.91 16.92
CA VAL A 244 32.76 24.71 18.22
C VAL A 244 33.81 25.82 18.31
N VAL A 245 33.62 26.67 19.29
CA VAL A 245 34.66 27.61 19.76
C VAL A 245 35.53 26.90 20.78
#